data_71688f0b204d80056fc2f04af981de6d
#
_entry.id   71688f0b204d80056fc2f04af981de6d
#
_cell.length_a   1.000
_cell.length_b   1.000
_cell.length_c   1.000
_cell.angle_alpha   90.00
_cell.angle_beta   90.00
_cell.angle_gamma   90.00
#
_symmetry.space_group_name_H-M   'P 1'
#
loop_
_entity.id
_entity.type
_entity.pdbx_description
1 polymer ?
#
loop_
_entity_poly.entity_id
_entity_poly.type
_entity_poly.pdbx_seq_one_letter_code
_entity_poly.pdbx_strand_id
1 'polypeptide(L)'
;MNKDMTYSGVMSRKNEIMKNAIGIDYGIFESGTIGFDYEKMMRETGYTLEEMQKIQYSTGVGKTPVLELRNLTELSRKLAPKGKGARIFIKDEAANPSGSFKARRAANAVYHAKKLGYKGVIAATSGNYGAAVASQAAMAGLKCIIVQECYDSKGVGQPEIIEKARKCEALGAEVLQLSVGPELFYKFLTLLEETGYFNASLYTPFGIAGVETLGYELAMEFREREGKDPDVIVCSNAGGGNLTGTARGLIKAGAQSQIVAASVNLKGLHMASDSQFNKKSFTTSHTGFGMPFATWPDRSDVPRSAARPLRYMDRYVTVNQGEVFYITEALASLEGLEKGPAGNTALAAAFSIAQEMDENEIIVVQETEYTGAGKHIQPQLSFARDNGIDIRFGNPQDEIPGESIIFPEHPSLIKAVDFDMDKLRKSLIKNAIAQFPDVVISDSDLEFLAKETKTSVEFVKSALDGINKI
;
A
#
# COMPACT_ATOMS: atom_id res chain seq x y z
N MET A 1 -29.22 -26.68 -8.78
CA MET A 1 -28.12 -27.03 -9.71
C MET A 1 -26.82 -26.97 -8.92
N ASN A 2 -25.98 -28.01 -9.00
CA ASN A 2 -24.64 -27.92 -8.39
C ASN A 2 -23.84 -26.85 -9.14
N LYS A 3 -23.32 -25.87 -8.42
CA LYS A 3 -22.46 -24.84 -8.98
C LYS A 3 -21.13 -25.47 -9.47
N ASP A 4 -20.63 -24.99 -10.60
CA ASP A 4 -19.30 -25.40 -11.07
C ASP A 4 -18.23 -24.84 -10.13
N MET A 5 -17.57 -25.71 -9.37
CA MET A 5 -16.52 -25.37 -8.40
C MET A 5 -15.11 -25.51 -8.99
N THR A 6 -14.96 -25.73 -10.29
CA THR A 6 -13.64 -25.65 -10.94
C THR A 6 -13.11 -24.21 -10.89
N TYR A 7 -11.80 -24.06 -11.05
CA TYR A 7 -11.17 -22.73 -11.07
C TYR A 7 -11.83 -21.81 -12.10
N SER A 8 -12.03 -22.29 -13.34
CA SER A 8 -12.69 -21.53 -14.41
C SER A 8 -14.14 -21.19 -14.08
N GLY A 9 -14.89 -22.13 -13.50
CA GLY A 9 -16.27 -21.92 -13.08
C GLY A 9 -16.41 -20.85 -12.00
N VAL A 10 -15.54 -20.83 -11.00
CA VAL A 10 -15.52 -19.81 -9.95
C VAL A 10 -15.13 -18.46 -10.54
N MET A 11 -14.06 -18.40 -11.33
CA MET A 11 -13.58 -17.15 -11.93
C MET A 11 -14.57 -16.53 -12.92
N SER A 12 -15.36 -17.33 -13.63
CA SER A 12 -16.37 -16.83 -14.58
C SER A 12 -17.50 -16.05 -13.89
N ARG A 13 -17.82 -16.36 -12.63
CA ARG A 13 -18.87 -15.69 -11.85
C ARG A 13 -18.32 -14.76 -10.74
N LYS A 14 -17.02 -14.41 -10.79
CA LYS A 14 -16.39 -13.57 -9.77
C LYS A 14 -17.12 -12.24 -9.51
N ASN A 15 -17.61 -11.59 -10.56
CA ASN A 15 -18.30 -10.30 -10.44
C ASN A 15 -19.64 -10.43 -9.68
N GLU A 16 -20.36 -11.54 -9.90
CA GLU A 16 -21.58 -11.84 -9.14
C GLU A 16 -21.27 -12.12 -7.66
N ILE A 17 -20.26 -12.94 -7.40
CA ILE A 17 -19.80 -13.22 -6.03
C ILE A 17 -19.41 -11.92 -5.31
N MET A 18 -18.66 -11.02 -5.98
CA MET A 18 -18.25 -9.76 -5.44
C MET A 18 -19.43 -8.82 -5.16
N LYS A 19 -20.38 -8.70 -6.11
CA LYS A 19 -21.60 -7.91 -5.92
C LYS A 19 -22.37 -8.35 -4.68
N ASN A 20 -22.53 -9.64 -4.50
CA ASN A 20 -23.25 -10.19 -3.35
C ASN A 20 -22.49 -10.01 -2.03
N ALA A 21 -21.17 -10.07 -2.06
CA ALA A 21 -20.32 -9.99 -0.88
C ALA A 21 -19.94 -8.56 -0.43
N ILE A 22 -20.09 -7.56 -1.30
CA ILE A 22 -19.82 -6.14 -0.98
C ILE A 22 -21.10 -5.32 -0.91
N GLY A 23 -22.15 -5.73 -1.63
CA GLY A 23 -23.40 -4.98 -1.74
C GLY A 23 -23.35 -3.83 -2.74
N ILE A 24 -22.33 -3.77 -3.62
CA ILE A 24 -22.15 -2.72 -4.64
C ILE A 24 -22.19 -3.36 -6.04
N ASP A 25 -23.02 -2.82 -6.91
CA ASP A 25 -23.03 -3.16 -8.32
C ASP A 25 -22.04 -2.29 -9.08
N TYR A 26 -20.88 -2.82 -9.38
CA TYR A 26 -19.82 -2.07 -10.07
C TYR A 26 -20.18 -1.73 -11.53
N GLY A 27 -21.06 -2.50 -12.17
CA GLY A 27 -21.47 -2.25 -13.56
C GLY A 27 -22.17 -0.90 -13.78
N ILE A 28 -22.81 -0.33 -12.75
CA ILE A 28 -23.49 0.97 -12.86
C ILE A 28 -22.54 2.18 -12.93
N PHE A 29 -21.24 1.95 -12.71
CA PHE A 29 -20.19 2.98 -12.78
C PHE A 29 -19.35 2.88 -14.05
N GLU A 30 -19.55 1.87 -14.87
CA GLU A 30 -18.85 1.72 -16.15
C GLU A 30 -19.28 2.82 -17.12
N SER A 31 -18.31 3.44 -17.80
CA SER A 31 -18.50 4.48 -18.79
C SER A 31 -17.57 4.22 -19.99
N GLY A 32 -18.12 3.76 -21.11
CA GLY A 32 -17.31 3.25 -22.21
C GLY A 32 -16.85 1.80 -21.95
N THR A 33 -15.74 1.38 -22.54
CA THR A 33 -15.20 0.03 -22.39
C THR A 33 -14.19 -0.08 -21.27
N ILE A 34 -13.32 0.92 -21.14
CA ILE A 34 -12.28 1.00 -20.11
C ILE A 34 -12.73 1.94 -19.00
N GLY A 35 -13.49 2.95 -19.37
CA GLY A 35 -13.91 4.05 -18.51
C GLY A 35 -14.73 3.58 -17.32
N PHE A 36 -14.53 4.23 -16.18
CA PHE A 36 -15.20 3.93 -14.91
C PHE A 36 -15.35 5.19 -14.06
N ASP A 37 -16.57 5.46 -13.59
CA ASP A 37 -16.82 6.58 -12.68
C ASP A 37 -16.39 6.24 -11.25
N TYR A 38 -15.09 6.34 -11.03
CA TYR A 38 -14.44 6.06 -9.76
C TYR A 38 -14.98 6.92 -8.61
N GLU A 39 -15.24 8.19 -8.85
CA GLU A 39 -15.72 9.10 -7.81
C GLU A 39 -17.18 8.81 -7.41
N LYS A 40 -18.00 8.38 -8.36
CA LYS A 40 -19.37 7.93 -8.06
C LYS A 40 -19.32 6.66 -7.22
N MET A 41 -18.48 5.68 -7.58
CA MET A 41 -18.30 4.46 -6.79
C MET A 41 -17.87 4.78 -5.35
N MET A 42 -16.93 5.71 -5.16
CA MET A 42 -16.48 6.08 -3.82
C MET A 42 -17.59 6.70 -2.96
N ARG A 43 -18.59 7.35 -3.57
CA ARG A 43 -19.76 7.88 -2.86
C ARG A 43 -20.72 6.79 -2.37
N GLU A 44 -20.72 5.62 -2.99
CA GLU A 44 -21.56 4.47 -2.58
C GLU A 44 -21.19 3.89 -1.21
N THR A 45 -20.05 4.29 -0.64
CA THR A 45 -19.75 3.97 0.75
C THR A 45 -20.80 4.50 1.72
N GLY A 46 -21.44 5.63 1.36
CA GLY A 46 -22.54 6.24 2.11
C GLY A 46 -22.12 6.83 3.46
N TYR A 47 -20.81 7.04 3.68
CA TYR A 47 -20.28 7.67 4.90
C TYR A 47 -19.59 8.98 4.60
N THR A 48 -19.87 9.98 5.41
CA THR A 48 -19.09 11.23 5.46
C THR A 48 -17.73 10.97 6.13
N LEU A 49 -16.78 11.89 5.92
CA LEU A 49 -15.48 11.80 6.58
C LEU A 49 -15.61 11.81 8.11
N GLU A 50 -16.50 12.64 8.65
CA GLU A 50 -16.78 12.73 10.10
C GLU A 50 -17.36 11.42 10.65
N GLU A 51 -18.29 10.81 9.93
CA GLU A 51 -18.83 9.50 10.31
C GLU A 51 -17.75 8.42 10.32
N MET A 52 -16.89 8.39 9.30
CA MET A 52 -15.75 7.47 9.25
C MET A 52 -14.79 7.67 10.42
N GLN A 53 -14.50 8.91 10.80
CA GLN A 53 -13.70 9.20 11.99
C GLN A 53 -14.36 8.71 13.27
N LYS A 54 -15.67 8.92 13.45
CA LYS A 54 -16.42 8.43 14.62
C LYS A 54 -16.38 6.89 14.71
N ILE A 55 -16.55 6.20 13.56
CA ILE A 55 -16.44 4.75 13.48
C ILE A 55 -15.06 4.29 13.94
N GLN A 56 -14.01 4.89 13.41
CA GLN A 56 -12.63 4.56 13.75
C GLN A 56 -12.31 4.84 15.22
N TYR A 57 -12.66 6.01 15.73
CA TYR A 57 -12.41 6.38 17.13
C TYR A 57 -13.13 5.46 18.12
N SER A 58 -14.30 4.91 17.76
CA SER A 58 -15.01 3.96 18.62
C SER A 58 -14.24 2.66 18.88
N THR A 59 -13.26 2.34 18.05
CA THR A 59 -12.37 1.17 18.17
C THR A 59 -10.91 1.54 18.44
N GLY A 60 -10.65 2.79 18.83
CA GLY A 60 -9.31 3.28 19.13
C GLY A 60 -8.43 3.50 17.91
N VAL A 61 -9.01 3.55 16.71
CA VAL A 61 -8.31 3.78 15.45
C VAL A 61 -8.28 5.28 15.14
N GLY A 62 -7.15 5.79 14.65
CA GLY A 62 -6.96 7.21 14.34
C GLY A 62 -6.41 8.03 15.51
N LYS A 63 -6.33 9.34 15.36
CA LYS A 63 -5.65 10.26 16.30
C LYS A 63 -4.23 9.80 16.64
N THR A 64 -3.55 9.30 15.65
CA THR A 64 -2.19 8.80 15.80
C THR A 64 -1.20 9.97 15.95
N PRO A 65 -0.11 9.83 16.74
CA PRO A 65 0.78 10.94 17.01
C PRO A 65 1.56 11.38 15.77
N VAL A 66 1.89 12.69 15.75
CA VAL A 66 2.90 13.28 14.86
C VAL A 66 4.15 13.59 15.69
N LEU A 67 5.27 13.01 15.30
CA LEU A 67 6.54 13.14 15.99
C LEU A 67 7.58 13.81 15.08
N GLU A 68 8.28 14.80 15.60
CA GLU A 68 9.43 15.43 14.93
C GLU A 68 10.68 14.61 15.17
N LEU A 69 11.37 14.22 14.11
CA LEU A 69 12.63 13.47 14.16
C LEU A 69 13.80 14.45 14.18
N ARG A 70 14.12 14.96 15.36
CA ARG A 70 15.09 16.06 15.52
C ARG A 70 16.51 15.64 15.18
N ASN A 71 16.94 14.48 15.67
CA ASN A 71 18.30 14.01 15.45
C ASN A 71 18.54 13.57 13.99
N LEU A 72 17.53 12.95 13.35
CA LEU A 72 17.59 12.64 11.92
C LEU A 72 17.54 13.91 11.05
N THR A 73 16.79 14.94 11.46
CA THR A 73 16.80 16.25 10.82
C THR A 73 18.18 16.88 10.89
N GLU A 74 18.80 16.89 12.07
CA GLU A 74 20.16 17.43 12.24
C GLU A 74 21.21 16.65 11.44
N LEU A 75 21.09 15.32 11.41
CA LEU A 75 21.97 14.48 10.58
C LEU A 75 21.80 14.82 9.09
N SER A 76 20.56 14.94 8.61
CA SER A 76 20.25 15.35 7.24
C SER A 76 20.86 16.71 6.90
N ARG A 77 20.75 17.70 7.79
CA ARG A 77 21.33 19.05 7.63
C ARG A 77 22.86 19.05 7.54
N LYS A 78 23.53 18.19 8.33
CA LYS A 78 25.00 18.05 8.26
C LYS A 78 25.49 17.51 6.92
N LEU A 79 24.64 16.76 6.20
CA LEU A 79 24.96 16.18 4.91
C LEU A 79 24.51 17.06 3.73
N ALA A 80 23.54 17.93 3.97
CA ALA A 80 22.94 18.81 2.97
C ALA A 80 23.80 20.04 2.66
N PRO A 81 23.63 20.66 1.47
CA PRO A 81 24.16 21.99 1.23
C PRO A 81 23.62 23.02 2.24
N LYS A 82 24.37 24.12 2.42
CA LYS A 82 23.97 25.21 3.33
C LYS A 82 22.57 25.74 3.01
N GLY A 83 21.69 25.86 4.01
CA GLY A 83 20.31 26.31 3.90
C GLY A 83 19.33 25.22 3.45
N LYS A 84 19.82 24.00 3.29
CA LYS A 84 19.00 22.81 3.01
C LYS A 84 18.91 21.91 4.23
N GLY A 85 18.02 20.93 4.17
CA GLY A 85 17.74 19.99 5.24
C GLY A 85 16.41 20.28 5.93
N ALA A 86 15.32 19.95 5.26
CA ALA A 86 13.94 20.10 5.76
C ALA A 86 13.73 19.38 7.10
N ARG A 87 12.78 19.87 7.89
CA ARG A 87 12.35 19.22 9.13
C ARG A 87 11.61 17.92 8.80
N ILE A 88 12.05 16.82 9.38
CA ILE A 88 11.50 15.48 9.15
C ILE A 88 10.53 15.13 10.28
N PHE A 89 9.33 14.74 9.92
CA PHE A 89 8.29 14.27 10.83
C PHE A 89 7.80 12.88 10.44
N ILE A 90 7.29 12.13 11.40
CA ILE A 90 6.50 10.92 11.14
C ILE A 90 5.07 11.09 11.65
N LYS A 91 4.10 10.62 10.88
CA LYS A 91 2.74 10.29 11.33
C LYS A 91 2.74 8.82 11.72
N ASP A 92 2.70 8.55 13.02
CA ASP A 92 2.90 7.21 13.58
C ASP A 92 1.63 6.35 13.49
N GLU A 93 1.35 5.81 12.34
CA GLU A 93 0.22 4.91 12.12
C GLU A 93 0.38 3.53 12.78
N ALA A 94 1.58 3.19 13.24
CA ALA A 94 1.82 2.00 14.04
C ALA A 94 1.13 2.06 15.43
N ALA A 95 0.74 3.24 15.89
CA ALA A 95 -0.01 3.43 17.13
C ALA A 95 -1.46 2.91 17.08
N ASN A 96 -1.98 2.55 15.91
CA ASN A 96 -3.31 1.94 15.78
C ASN A 96 -3.37 0.54 16.44
N PRO A 97 -4.53 0.07 16.90
CA PRO A 97 -4.70 -1.19 17.63
C PRO A 97 -4.07 -2.42 16.98
N SER A 98 -4.12 -2.53 15.66
CA SER A 98 -3.47 -3.64 14.93
C SER A 98 -1.99 -3.40 14.63
N GLY A 99 -1.42 -2.26 15.06
CA GLY A 99 -0.04 -1.87 14.79
C GLY A 99 0.19 -1.38 13.37
N SER A 100 -0.83 -0.88 12.67
CA SER A 100 -0.65 -0.33 11.33
C SER A 100 -1.81 0.58 10.88
N PHE A 101 -1.55 1.47 9.89
CA PHE A 101 -2.57 2.29 9.24
C PHE A 101 -3.75 1.47 8.66
N LYS A 102 -3.52 0.19 8.42
CA LYS A 102 -4.53 -0.70 7.85
C LYS A 102 -5.74 -0.88 8.76
N ALA A 103 -5.60 -0.56 10.05
CA ALA A 103 -6.74 -0.47 10.97
C ALA A 103 -7.80 0.53 10.50
N ARG A 104 -7.39 1.65 9.89
CA ARG A 104 -8.33 2.64 9.33
C ARG A 104 -9.22 2.06 8.25
N ARG A 105 -8.66 1.20 7.38
CA ARG A 105 -9.42 0.48 6.35
C ARG A 105 -10.38 -0.53 6.95
N ALA A 106 -9.84 -1.36 7.82
CA ALA A 106 -10.58 -2.47 8.41
C ALA A 106 -11.74 -1.98 9.28
N ALA A 107 -11.57 -0.90 10.04
CA ALA A 107 -12.60 -0.35 10.90
C ALA A 107 -13.88 -0.03 10.13
N ASN A 108 -13.78 0.66 9.00
CA ASN A 108 -14.95 1.05 8.21
C ASN A 108 -15.56 -0.16 7.48
N ALA A 109 -14.74 -1.04 6.90
CA ALA A 109 -15.23 -2.23 6.20
C ALA A 109 -15.98 -3.18 7.16
N VAL A 110 -15.40 -3.45 8.33
CA VAL A 110 -16.00 -4.33 9.35
C VAL A 110 -17.25 -3.71 9.98
N TYR A 111 -17.23 -2.39 10.25
CA TYR A 111 -18.40 -1.68 10.71
C TYR A 111 -19.55 -1.79 9.71
N HIS A 112 -19.28 -1.59 8.42
CA HIS A 112 -20.27 -1.69 7.36
C HIS A 112 -20.84 -3.12 7.28
N ALA A 113 -19.99 -4.14 7.33
CA ALA A 113 -20.43 -5.53 7.37
C ALA A 113 -21.37 -5.81 8.55
N LYS A 114 -21.04 -5.35 9.74
CA LYS A 114 -21.88 -5.48 10.93
C LYS A 114 -23.22 -4.76 10.78
N LYS A 115 -23.20 -3.53 10.28
CA LYS A 115 -24.41 -2.71 10.04
C LYS A 115 -25.39 -3.40 9.08
N LEU A 116 -24.89 -4.10 8.07
CA LEU A 116 -25.69 -4.87 7.12
C LEU A 116 -26.08 -6.26 7.62
N GLY A 117 -25.66 -6.66 8.82
CA GLY A 117 -26.04 -7.94 9.44
C GLY A 117 -25.25 -9.15 8.96
N TYR A 118 -24.12 -8.96 8.29
CA TYR A 118 -23.21 -10.07 7.95
C TYR A 118 -22.71 -10.77 9.21
N LYS A 119 -22.56 -12.09 9.15
CA LYS A 119 -22.10 -12.91 10.29
C LYS A 119 -20.60 -12.98 10.43
N GLY A 120 -19.88 -12.60 9.39
CA GLY A 120 -18.42 -12.59 9.33
C GLY A 120 -17.88 -11.80 8.18
N VAL A 121 -16.56 -11.71 8.15
CA VAL A 121 -15.78 -11.02 7.12
C VAL A 121 -14.67 -11.93 6.60
N ILE A 122 -14.30 -11.77 5.33
CA ILE A 122 -13.17 -12.50 4.72
C ILE A 122 -12.24 -11.48 4.07
N ALA A 123 -10.94 -11.66 4.23
CA ALA A 123 -9.92 -10.87 3.54
C ALA A 123 -8.83 -11.78 2.96
N ALA A 124 -8.43 -11.50 1.72
CA ALA A 124 -7.22 -12.04 1.13
C ALA A 124 -6.07 -11.06 1.38
N THR A 125 -4.94 -11.56 1.90
CA THR A 125 -3.81 -10.71 2.31
C THR A 125 -2.50 -11.47 2.28
N SER A 126 -1.40 -10.72 2.32
CA SER A 126 -0.05 -11.25 2.58
C SER A 126 0.55 -10.70 3.88
N GLY A 127 -0.26 -10.07 4.75
CA GLY A 127 0.33 -9.52 5.98
C GLY A 127 -0.59 -8.65 6.83
N ASN A 128 -0.15 -7.45 7.15
CA ASN A 128 -0.74 -6.54 8.15
C ASN A 128 -2.23 -6.24 7.98
N TYR A 129 -2.76 -6.36 6.78
CA TYR A 129 -4.18 -6.12 6.57
C TYR A 129 -5.05 -7.22 7.20
N GLY A 130 -4.60 -8.46 7.13
CA GLY A 130 -5.28 -9.58 7.83
C GLY A 130 -5.38 -9.32 9.32
N ALA A 131 -4.28 -8.90 9.96
CA ALA A 131 -4.28 -8.54 11.37
C ALA A 131 -5.22 -7.37 11.70
N ALA A 132 -5.32 -6.38 10.81
CA ALA A 132 -6.25 -5.27 10.99
C ALA A 132 -7.72 -5.72 10.90
N VAL A 133 -8.06 -6.55 9.91
CA VAL A 133 -9.41 -7.11 9.76
C VAL A 133 -9.76 -8.01 10.94
N ALA A 134 -8.85 -8.90 11.35
CA ALA A 134 -9.05 -9.78 12.51
C ALA A 134 -9.28 -8.98 13.80
N SER A 135 -8.48 -7.94 14.05
CA SER A 135 -8.62 -7.04 15.19
C SER A 135 -9.99 -6.36 15.21
N GLN A 136 -10.41 -5.77 14.11
CA GLN A 136 -11.70 -5.07 14.04
C GLN A 136 -12.89 -6.05 14.09
N ALA A 137 -12.76 -7.23 13.49
CA ALA A 137 -13.79 -8.27 13.55
C ALA A 137 -13.98 -8.78 15.00
N ALA A 138 -12.89 -8.98 15.74
CA ALA A 138 -12.95 -9.35 17.16
C ALA A 138 -13.69 -8.28 17.98
N MET A 139 -13.35 -6.99 17.81
CA MET A 139 -14.04 -5.89 18.50
C MET A 139 -15.52 -5.78 18.09
N ALA A 140 -15.85 -6.12 16.85
CA ALA A 140 -17.22 -6.10 16.34
C ALA A 140 -18.04 -7.33 16.73
N GLY A 141 -17.40 -8.41 17.23
CA GLY A 141 -18.04 -9.71 17.51
C GLY A 141 -18.44 -10.47 16.24
N LEU A 142 -17.69 -10.26 15.14
CA LEU A 142 -17.88 -10.97 13.86
C LEU A 142 -16.88 -12.11 13.71
N LYS A 143 -17.28 -13.17 13.02
CA LYS A 143 -16.33 -14.19 12.56
C LYS A 143 -15.38 -13.60 11.51
N CYS A 144 -14.15 -14.10 11.47
CA CYS A 144 -13.13 -13.62 10.56
C CYS A 144 -12.37 -14.79 9.92
N ILE A 145 -12.28 -14.78 8.60
CA ILE A 145 -11.43 -15.70 7.83
C ILE A 145 -10.39 -14.90 7.08
N ILE A 146 -9.13 -15.26 7.23
CA ILE A 146 -8.01 -14.65 6.51
C ILE A 146 -7.40 -15.69 5.57
N VAL A 147 -7.39 -15.39 4.29
CA VAL A 147 -6.70 -16.20 3.28
C VAL A 147 -5.36 -15.53 2.99
N GLN A 148 -4.25 -16.19 3.36
CA GLN A 148 -2.92 -15.56 3.36
C GLN A 148 -1.89 -16.42 2.63
N GLU A 149 -1.16 -15.79 1.70
CA GLU A 149 0.05 -16.37 1.13
C GLU A 149 1.20 -16.25 2.15
N CYS A 150 1.59 -17.38 2.73
CA CYS A 150 2.63 -17.46 3.75
C CYS A 150 3.95 -18.04 3.19
N TYR A 151 3.87 -18.83 2.15
CA TYR A 151 4.98 -19.62 1.64
C TYR A 151 5.26 -19.30 0.17
N ASP A 152 6.52 -19.37 -0.21
CA ASP A 152 6.92 -19.29 -1.62
C ASP A 152 6.61 -20.59 -2.38
N SER A 153 6.91 -20.62 -3.67
CA SER A 153 6.70 -21.80 -4.54
C SER A 153 7.51 -23.03 -4.12
N LYS A 154 8.49 -22.90 -3.21
CA LYS A 154 9.25 -23.99 -2.61
C LYS A 154 8.78 -24.35 -1.19
N GLY A 155 7.70 -23.73 -0.71
CA GLY A 155 7.19 -23.95 0.63
C GLY A 155 7.98 -23.25 1.74
N VAL A 156 8.80 -22.25 1.40
CA VAL A 156 9.60 -21.49 2.38
C VAL A 156 8.88 -20.22 2.75
N GLY A 157 8.63 -20.02 4.05
CA GLY A 157 7.98 -18.82 4.60
C GLY A 157 9.00 -17.87 5.23
N GLN A 158 8.85 -16.58 4.96
CA GLN A 158 9.66 -15.55 5.63
C GLN A 158 9.18 -15.35 7.08
N PRO A 159 10.10 -15.10 8.03
CA PRO A 159 9.75 -14.95 9.44
C PRO A 159 8.65 -13.92 9.69
N GLU A 160 8.72 -12.76 9.04
CA GLU A 160 7.73 -11.70 9.21
C GLU A 160 6.33 -12.09 8.69
N ILE A 161 6.26 -12.81 7.57
CA ILE A 161 4.96 -13.25 7.00
C ILE A 161 4.31 -14.28 7.91
N ILE A 162 5.09 -15.24 8.42
CA ILE A 162 4.60 -16.25 9.36
C ILE A 162 4.12 -15.61 10.66
N GLU A 163 4.86 -14.63 11.18
CA GLU A 163 4.46 -13.92 12.40
C GLU A 163 3.17 -13.12 12.21
N LYS A 164 2.94 -12.55 11.04
CA LYS A 164 1.67 -11.87 10.70
C LYS A 164 0.49 -12.86 10.65
N ALA A 165 0.69 -14.08 10.15
CA ALA A 165 -0.33 -15.13 10.19
C ALA A 165 -0.69 -15.50 11.64
N ARG A 166 0.30 -15.74 12.49
CA ARG A 166 0.11 -16.02 13.93
C ARG A 166 -0.60 -14.89 14.64
N LYS A 167 -0.32 -13.65 14.29
CA LYS A 167 -1.02 -12.49 14.83
C LYS A 167 -2.51 -12.51 14.48
N CYS A 168 -2.87 -12.89 13.25
CA CYS A 168 -4.27 -13.04 12.85
C CYS A 168 -4.98 -14.13 13.69
N GLU A 169 -4.33 -15.28 13.90
CA GLU A 169 -4.84 -16.37 14.74
C GLU A 169 -5.02 -15.91 16.20
N ALA A 170 -4.04 -15.20 16.75
CA ALA A 170 -4.12 -14.67 18.12
C ALA A 170 -5.25 -13.66 18.30
N LEU A 171 -5.66 -12.97 17.23
CA LEU A 171 -6.82 -12.06 17.22
C LEU A 171 -8.15 -12.78 16.93
N GLY A 172 -8.16 -14.13 16.91
CA GLY A 172 -9.34 -14.96 16.76
C GLY A 172 -9.80 -15.20 15.33
N ALA A 173 -9.00 -14.89 14.33
CA ALA A 173 -9.31 -15.24 12.96
C ALA A 173 -8.94 -16.70 12.63
N GLU A 174 -9.73 -17.31 11.77
CA GLU A 174 -9.36 -18.54 11.08
C GLU A 174 -8.44 -18.17 9.90
N VAL A 175 -7.24 -18.75 9.85
CA VAL A 175 -6.22 -18.39 8.84
C VAL A 175 -5.96 -19.57 7.92
N LEU A 176 -6.26 -19.39 6.62
CA LEU A 176 -5.86 -20.31 5.58
C LEU A 176 -4.50 -19.87 5.03
N GLN A 177 -3.46 -20.64 5.36
CA GLN A 177 -2.10 -20.38 4.90
C GLN A 177 -1.86 -21.10 3.57
N LEU A 178 -1.51 -20.35 2.54
CA LEU A 178 -1.28 -20.82 1.19
C LEU A 178 0.17 -20.57 0.75
N SER A 179 0.61 -21.35 -0.22
CA SER A 179 1.77 -20.97 -1.04
C SER A 179 1.34 -19.92 -2.08
N VAL A 180 2.31 -19.16 -2.58
CA VAL A 180 2.07 -18.19 -3.68
C VAL A 180 1.55 -18.95 -4.91
N GLY A 181 0.41 -18.45 -5.45
CA GLY A 181 -0.22 -19.07 -6.59
C GLY A 181 -1.65 -18.55 -6.86
N PRO A 182 -2.31 -19.10 -7.88
CA PRO A 182 -3.67 -18.72 -8.24
C PRO A 182 -4.72 -19.11 -7.19
N GLU A 183 -4.39 -19.97 -6.25
CA GLU A 183 -5.27 -20.49 -5.21
C GLU A 183 -5.77 -19.40 -4.26
N LEU A 184 -5.02 -18.33 -4.06
CA LEU A 184 -5.41 -17.24 -3.18
C LEU A 184 -6.81 -16.71 -3.51
N PHE A 185 -7.01 -16.26 -4.73
CA PHE A 185 -8.30 -15.69 -5.14
C PHE A 185 -9.37 -16.75 -5.37
N TYR A 186 -9.00 -17.93 -5.83
CA TYR A 186 -9.93 -19.04 -5.94
C TYR A 186 -10.53 -19.41 -4.57
N LYS A 187 -9.69 -19.60 -3.55
CA LYS A 187 -10.16 -19.88 -2.18
C LYS A 187 -10.95 -18.72 -1.58
N PHE A 188 -10.50 -17.50 -1.81
CA PHE A 188 -11.20 -16.32 -1.35
C PHE A 188 -12.63 -16.24 -1.91
N LEU A 189 -12.79 -16.43 -3.22
CA LEU A 189 -14.09 -16.40 -3.91
C LEU A 189 -15.00 -17.55 -3.46
N THR A 190 -14.48 -18.77 -3.36
CA THR A 190 -15.25 -19.93 -2.91
C THR A 190 -15.76 -19.75 -1.48
N LEU A 191 -14.91 -19.24 -0.59
CA LEU A 191 -15.31 -18.97 0.80
C LEU A 191 -16.37 -17.87 0.91
N LEU A 192 -16.29 -16.81 0.11
CA LEU A 192 -17.34 -15.78 0.07
C LEU A 192 -18.69 -16.40 -0.35
N GLU A 193 -18.67 -17.26 -1.37
CA GLU A 193 -19.87 -17.90 -1.89
C GLU A 193 -20.46 -18.95 -0.92
N GLU A 194 -19.60 -19.70 -0.22
CA GLU A 194 -20.00 -20.74 0.74
C GLU A 194 -20.51 -20.16 2.05
N THR A 195 -19.86 -19.11 2.56
CA THR A 195 -20.18 -18.57 3.88
C THR A 195 -21.19 -17.44 3.84
N GLY A 196 -21.33 -16.73 2.73
CA GLY A 196 -22.08 -15.49 2.66
C GLY A 196 -21.49 -14.36 3.50
N TYR A 197 -20.19 -14.41 3.84
CA TYR A 197 -19.53 -13.37 4.61
C TYR A 197 -19.22 -12.15 3.75
N PHE A 198 -19.00 -11.01 4.40
CA PHE A 198 -18.67 -9.77 3.73
C PHE A 198 -17.23 -9.81 3.16
N ASN A 199 -17.07 -9.27 1.96
CA ASN A 199 -15.76 -9.08 1.35
C ASN A 199 -15.07 -7.85 1.94
N ALA A 200 -14.15 -8.08 2.87
CA ALA A 200 -13.33 -7.06 3.49
C ALA A 200 -11.97 -6.92 2.80
N SER A 201 -11.89 -7.06 1.46
CA SER A 201 -10.62 -6.91 0.73
C SER A 201 -10.04 -5.51 0.83
N LEU A 202 -8.70 -5.44 0.65
CA LEU A 202 -7.89 -4.23 0.80
C LEU A 202 -8.37 -3.03 -0.03
N TYR A 203 -8.86 -3.28 -1.24
CA TYR A 203 -9.09 -2.24 -2.25
C TYR A 203 -10.56 -2.01 -2.54
N THR A 204 -11.42 -2.36 -1.59
CA THR A 204 -12.83 -1.96 -1.62
C THR A 204 -12.96 -0.45 -1.39
N PRO A 205 -14.04 0.18 -1.87
CA PRO A 205 -14.30 1.60 -1.59
C PRO A 205 -14.29 1.92 -0.10
N PHE A 206 -14.85 1.04 0.73
CA PHE A 206 -14.86 1.19 2.20
C PHE A 206 -13.45 1.24 2.80
N GLY A 207 -12.56 0.35 2.31
CA GLY A 207 -11.18 0.31 2.75
C GLY A 207 -10.40 1.57 2.39
N ILE A 208 -10.55 2.06 1.17
CA ILE A 208 -9.85 3.27 0.73
C ILE A 208 -10.42 4.51 1.40
N ALA A 209 -11.76 4.65 1.50
CA ALA A 209 -12.40 5.75 2.20
C ALA A 209 -11.94 5.83 3.66
N GLY A 210 -11.72 4.67 4.33
CA GLY A 210 -11.18 4.64 5.68
C GLY A 210 -9.80 5.29 5.84
N VAL A 211 -8.97 5.30 4.79
CA VAL A 211 -7.65 5.97 4.83
C VAL A 211 -7.75 7.47 4.56
N GLU A 212 -8.84 7.96 4.00
CA GLU A 212 -9.03 9.40 3.77
C GLU A 212 -8.99 10.19 5.10
N THR A 213 -9.43 9.58 6.20
CA THR A 213 -9.34 10.18 7.54
C THR A 213 -7.90 10.48 7.95
N LEU A 214 -6.92 9.69 7.51
CA LEU A 214 -5.51 9.90 7.80
C LEU A 214 -4.97 11.17 7.13
N GLY A 215 -5.20 11.34 5.83
CA GLY A 215 -4.75 12.53 5.12
C GLY A 215 -5.41 13.82 5.64
N TYR A 216 -6.70 13.74 5.96
CA TYR A 216 -7.43 14.86 6.55
C TYR A 216 -6.89 15.21 7.94
N GLU A 217 -6.75 14.22 8.82
CA GLU A 217 -6.20 14.37 10.17
C GLU A 217 -4.80 14.99 10.13
N LEU A 218 -3.95 14.52 9.23
CA LEU A 218 -2.59 15.03 9.05
C LEU A 218 -2.58 16.52 8.67
N ALA A 219 -3.38 16.94 7.69
CA ALA A 219 -3.48 18.34 7.30
C ALA A 219 -3.96 19.24 8.44
N MET A 220 -5.01 18.81 9.15
CA MET A 220 -5.56 19.60 10.27
C MET A 220 -4.57 19.72 11.42
N GLU A 221 -3.86 18.63 11.77
CA GLU A 221 -2.88 18.62 12.83
C GLU A 221 -1.66 19.53 12.54
N PHE A 222 -1.18 19.54 11.29
CA PHE A 222 -0.07 20.43 10.90
C PHE A 222 -0.48 21.90 10.85
N ARG A 223 -1.71 22.22 10.41
CA ARG A 223 -2.25 23.59 10.47
C ARG A 223 -2.35 24.10 11.92
N GLU A 224 -2.81 23.24 12.83
CA GLU A 224 -2.89 23.60 14.25
C GLU A 224 -1.50 23.77 14.87
N ARG A 225 -0.56 22.87 14.55
CA ARG A 225 0.78 22.84 15.15
C ARG A 225 1.77 23.82 14.52
N GLU A 226 1.81 23.90 13.19
CA GLU A 226 2.84 24.60 12.42
C GLU A 226 2.28 25.83 11.66
N GLY A 227 0.97 26.02 11.67
CA GLY A 227 0.29 27.11 10.94
C GLY A 227 0.24 26.92 9.42
N LYS A 228 0.71 25.77 8.90
CA LYS A 228 0.74 25.49 7.46
C LYS A 228 0.56 23.98 7.19
N ASP A 229 0.24 23.64 5.95
CA ASP A 229 0.32 22.24 5.49
C ASP A 229 1.78 21.79 5.38
N PRO A 230 2.08 20.47 5.49
CA PRO A 230 3.38 19.93 5.12
C PRO A 230 3.71 20.24 3.66
N ASP A 231 4.97 20.53 3.36
CA ASP A 231 5.41 20.80 1.98
C ASP A 231 5.44 19.49 1.17
N VAL A 232 5.94 18.42 1.78
CA VAL A 232 6.03 17.08 1.16
C VAL A 232 5.49 16.00 2.11
N ILE A 233 4.73 15.06 1.54
CA ILE A 233 4.28 13.85 2.24
C ILE A 233 4.79 12.62 1.49
N VAL A 234 5.54 11.77 2.20
CA VAL A 234 6.10 10.53 1.64
C VAL A 234 5.31 9.33 2.13
N CYS A 235 4.77 8.57 1.21
CA CYS A 235 4.01 7.35 1.48
C CYS A 235 4.74 6.12 0.96
N SER A 236 4.95 5.12 1.82
CA SER A 236 5.34 3.80 1.35
C SER A 236 4.29 3.25 0.39
N ASN A 237 4.72 2.83 -0.80
CA ASN A 237 3.83 2.48 -1.89
C ASN A 237 4.10 1.05 -2.41
N ALA A 238 3.26 0.12 -1.99
CA ALA A 238 3.20 -1.24 -2.54
C ALA A 238 1.98 -1.37 -3.48
N GLY A 239 0.78 -1.65 -2.95
CA GLY A 239 -0.45 -1.69 -3.74
C GLY A 239 -1.16 -0.34 -3.90
N GLY A 240 -0.59 0.75 -3.40
CA GLY A 240 -1.04 2.13 -3.63
C GLY A 240 -2.26 2.61 -2.85
N GLY A 241 -2.92 1.76 -2.07
CA GLY A 241 -4.10 2.18 -1.33
C GLY A 241 -3.80 3.11 -0.16
N ASN A 242 -2.58 3.04 0.39
CA ASN A 242 -2.08 3.98 1.38
C ASN A 242 -2.05 5.41 0.80
N LEU A 243 -1.27 5.58 -0.25
CA LEU A 243 -1.11 6.84 -0.95
C LEU A 243 -2.46 7.37 -1.46
N THR A 244 -3.28 6.51 -2.09
CA THR A 244 -4.60 6.91 -2.61
C THR A 244 -5.50 7.51 -1.54
N GLY A 245 -5.67 6.81 -0.42
CA GLY A 245 -6.53 7.29 0.66
C GLY A 245 -5.99 8.54 1.33
N THR A 246 -4.67 8.59 1.61
CA THR A 246 -4.02 9.77 2.19
C THR A 246 -4.21 10.99 1.28
N ALA A 247 -3.92 10.86 -0.02
CA ALA A 247 -4.08 11.93 -0.99
C ALA A 247 -5.52 12.44 -1.08
N ARG A 248 -6.50 11.54 -1.11
CA ARG A 248 -7.92 11.90 -1.10
C ARG A 248 -8.32 12.67 0.17
N GLY A 249 -7.78 12.27 1.31
CA GLY A 249 -7.99 12.98 2.58
C GLY A 249 -7.39 14.39 2.59
N LEU A 250 -6.18 14.54 2.06
CA LEU A 250 -5.51 15.84 1.88
C LEU A 250 -6.31 16.76 0.95
N ILE A 251 -6.79 16.24 -0.19
CA ILE A 251 -7.63 16.99 -1.13
C ILE A 251 -8.92 17.45 -0.44
N LYS A 252 -9.58 16.60 0.36
CA LYS A 252 -10.76 16.97 1.14
C LYS A 252 -10.46 18.04 2.20
N ALA A 253 -9.25 18.08 2.72
CA ALA A 253 -8.78 19.15 3.61
C ALA A 253 -8.37 20.44 2.86
N GLY A 254 -8.30 20.42 1.52
CA GLY A 254 -7.78 21.53 0.71
C GLY A 254 -6.27 21.76 0.89
N ALA A 255 -5.52 20.71 1.23
CA ALA A 255 -4.08 20.77 1.41
C ALA A 255 -3.34 20.80 0.08
N GLN A 256 -2.19 21.50 0.03
CA GLN A 256 -1.37 21.69 -1.17
C GLN A 256 -0.04 20.94 -1.13
N SER A 257 0.05 19.91 -0.30
CA SER A 257 1.27 19.11 -0.14
C SER A 257 1.63 18.33 -1.41
N GLN A 258 2.93 18.26 -1.74
CA GLN A 258 3.44 17.34 -2.74
C GLN A 258 3.36 15.90 -2.20
N ILE A 259 2.88 14.97 -3.01
CA ILE A 259 2.72 13.57 -2.63
C ILE A 259 3.78 12.73 -3.34
N VAL A 260 4.66 12.14 -2.54
CA VAL A 260 5.75 11.28 -3.00
C VAL A 260 5.46 9.83 -2.67
N ALA A 261 5.50 8.98 -3.68
CA ALA A 261 5.48 7.53 -3.51
C ALA A 261 6.90 7.00 -3.32
N ALA A 262 7.13 6.15 -2.33
CA ALA A 262 8.41 5.50 -2.10
C ALA A 262 8.27 3.98 -2.08
N SER A 263 9.12 3.28 -2.83
CA SER A 263 9.17 1.81 -2.88
C SER A 263 10.60 1.30 -2.82
N VAL A 264 10.75 0.02 -2.45
CA VAL A 264 12.04 -0.66 -2.52
C VAL A 264 12.37 -0.99 -3.97
N ASN A 265 13.61 -0.75 -4.37
CA ASN A 265 14.11 -1.07 -5.71
C ASN A 265 14.37 -2.57 -5.85
N LEU A 266 13.47 -3.30 -6.48
CA LEU A 266 13.62 -4.73 -6.79
C LEU A 266 13.72 -4.98 -8.30
N LYS A 267 13.85 -3.93 -9.11
CA LYS A 267 13.97 -4.00 -10.58
C LYS A 267 12.82 -4.77 -11.23
N GLY A 268 11.60 -4.63 -10.74
CA GLY A 268 10.39 -5.24 -11.30
C GLY A 268 9.33 -5.65 -10.29
N LEU A 269 8.38 -6.46 -10.74
CA LEU A 269 7.33 -7.04 -9.90
C LEU A 269 7.85 -8.29 -9.22
N HIS A 270 7.73 -8.35 -7.89
CA HIS A 270 8.17 -9.49 -7.09
C HIS A 270 7.21 -9.72 -5.94
N MET A 271 7.00 -11.00 -5.61
CA MET A 271 6.30 -11.41 -4.39
C MET A 271 7.32 -11.74 -3.31
N ALA A 272 7.11 -11.24 -2.11
CA ALA A 272 8.01 -11.48 -0.99
C ALA A 272 8.19 -12.97 -0.67
N SER A 273 7.15 -13.77 -0.89
CA SER A 273 7.12 -15.20 -0.65
C SER A 273 7.46 -16.06 -1.87
N ASP A 274 7.59 -15.49 -3.08
CA ASP A 274 7.86 -16.28 -4.28
C ASP A 274 9.34 -16.40 -4.58
N SER A 275 9.88 -17.63 -4.48
CA SER A 275 11.27 -17.92 -4.75
C SER A 275 11.60 -18.00 -6.25
N GLN A 276 10.61 -18.15 -7.14
CA GLN A 276 10.86 -18.21 -8.59
C GLN A 276 11.35 -16.87 -9.13
N PHE A 277 10.87 -15.77 -8.57
CA PHE A 277 11.35 -14.43 -8.94
C PHE A 277 12.75 -14.15 -8.41
N ASN A 278 13.20 -14.90 -7.42
CA ASN A 278 14.52 -14.75 -6.78
C ASN A 278 14.88 -13.31 -6.35
N LYS A 279 13.87 -12.49 -6.10
CA LYS A 279 14.01 -11.09 -5.75
C LYS A 279 13.05 -10.75 -4.62
N LYS A 280 13.24 -11.44 -3.49
CA LYS A 280 12.41 -11.22 -2.30
C LYS A 280 12.71 -9.88 -1.68
N SER A 281 11.67 -9.24 -1.17
CA SER A 281 11.83 -8.11 -0.27
C SER A 281 11.98 -8.61 1.16
N PHE A 282 13.11 -8.30 1.75
CA PHE A 282 13.36 -8.59 3.16
C PHE A 282 12.97 -7.41 4.06
N THR A 283 12.76 -6.22 3.51
CA THR A 283 12.33 -5.03 4.24
C THR A 283 10.82 -4.93 4.35
N THR A 284 10.11 -5.11 3.25
CA THR A 284 8.65 -4.98 3.21
C THR A 284 7.94 -6.31 3.40
N SER A 285 8.67 -7.42 3.36
CA SER A 285 8.17 -8.81 3.30
C SER A 285 7.03 -9.02 2.31
N HIS A 286 6.75 -8.01 1.51
CA HIS A 286 5.72 -8.01 0.49
C HIS A 286 6.04 -6.93 -0.53
N THR A 287 6.46 -7.35 -1.69
CA THR A 287 6.77 -6.42 -2.75
C THR A 287 5.74 -6.33 -3.81
N GLY A 288 4.80 -7.18 -3.79
CA GLY A 288 3.72 -7.32 -4.74
C GLY A 288 3.70 -6.40 -5.96
N PHE A 289 4.34 -5.28 -5.90
CA PHE A 289 4.31 -4.28 -6.96
C PHE A 289 5.54 -3.38 -6.86
N GLY A 290 6.72 -3.96 -7.12
CA GLY A 290 7.99 -3.22 -7.11
C GLY A 290 8.04 -2.07 -8.11
N MET A 291 7.23 -2.13 -9.17
CA MET A 291 6.82 -0.99 -9.98
C MET A 291 5.30 -0.94 -9.97
N PRO A 292 4.71 -0.29 -8.96
CA PRO A 292 3.27 -0.26 -8.82
C PRO A 292 2.66 0.34 -10.08
N PHE A 293 1.65 -0.34 -10.59
CA PHE A 293 0.86 0.15 -11.72
C PHE A 293 1.54 0.17 -13.08
N ALA A 294 2.70 -0.47 -13.23
CA ALA A 294 3.10 -1.00 -14.52
C ALA A 294 2.09 -2.03 -15.04
N THR A 295 1.20 -2.48 -14.16
CA THR A 295 0.09 -3.38 -14.49
C THR A 295 -1.24 -2.70 -14.21
N TRP A 296 -2.30 -3.17 -14.85
CA TRP A 296 -3.65 -2.75 -14.57
C TRP A 296 -3.99 -3.05 -13.11
N PRO A 297 -4.52 -2.09 -12.33
CA PRO A 297 -4.63 -2.23 -10.87
C PRO A 297 -5.77 -3.14 -10.40
N ASP A 298 -6.69 -3.53 -11.28
CA ASP A 298 -7.85 -4.33 -10.90
C ASP A 298 -7.44 -5.78 -10.61
N ARG A 299 -8.05 -6.34 -9.57
CA ARG A 299 -7.72 -7.65 -9.02
C ARG A 299 -8.95 -8.54 -8.96
N SER A 300 -8.72 -9.84 -8.75
CA SER A 300 -9.83 -10.80 -8.65
C SER A 300 -10.63 -10.72 -7.36
N ASP A 301 -10.12 -10.04 -6.32
CA ASP A 301 -10.79 -9.86 -5.03
C ASP A 301 -11.68 -8.61 -4.95
N VAL A 302 -11.62 -7.73 -5.94
CA VAL A 302 -12.56 -6.63 -6.17
C VAL A 302 -12.74 -6.41 -7.68
N PRO A 303 -13.94 -6.11 -8.17
CA PRO A 303 -14.17 -5.89 -9.61
C PRO A 303 -13.37 -4.72 -10.18
N ARG A 304 -13.28 -3.63 -9.43
CA ARG A 304 -12.46 -2.45 -9.72
C ARG A 304 -11.76 -1.99 -8.45
N SER A 305 -10.45 -2.00 -8.44
CA SER A 305 -9.67 -1.56 -7.30
C SER A 305 -9.93 -0.08 -6.99
N ALA A 306 -10.22 0.25 -5.72
CA ALA A 306 -10.31 1.63 -5.28
C ALA A 306 -8.93 2.27 -5.01
N ALA A 307 -7.84 1.51 -5.07
CA ALA A 307 -6.48 2.03 -5.00
C ALA A 307 -6.02 2.52 -6.38
N ARG A 308 -5.93 3.81 -6.55
CA ARG A 308 -5.58 4.50 -7.81
C ARG A 308 -4.45 5.52 -7.60
N PRO A 309 -3.27 5.11 -7.09
CA PRO A 309 -2.27 6.06 -6.63
C PRO A 309 -1.65 6.92 -7.72
N LEU A 310 -1.54 6.43 -8.97
CA LEU A 310 -0.99 7.22 -10.07
C LEU A 310 -1.83 8.48 -10.38
N ARG A 311 -3.13 8.48 -10.01
CA ARG A 311 -3.98 9.68 -10.07
C ARG A 311 -3.53 10.81 -9.13
N TYR A 312 -2.78 10.46 -8.08
CA TYR A 312 -2.51 11.38 -6.97
C TYR A 312 -1.03 11.68 -6.75
N MET A 313 -0.12 10.76 -7.10
CA MET A 313 1.29 10.98 -6.87
C MET A 313 1.88 12.06 -7.79
N ASP A 314 2.77 12.86 -7.22
CA ASP A 314 3.53 13.90 -7.92
C ASP A 314 4.93 13.42 -8.30
N ARG A 315 5.53 12.59 -7.44
CA ARG A 315 6.87 12.03 -7.61
C ARG A 315 6.86 10.57 -7.17
N TYR A 316 7.63 9.74 -7.85
CA TYR A 316 7.84 8.35 -7.44
C TYR A 316 9.34 8.10 -7.31
N VAL A 317 9.75 7.60 -6.14
CA VAL A 317 11.16 7.30 -5.86
C VAL A 317 11.34 5.87 -5.40
N THR A 318 12.55 5.34 -5.61
CA THR A 318 12.98 4.04 -5.08
C THR A 318 14.17 4.19 -4.16
N VAL A 319 14.24 3.31 -3.15
CA VAL A 319 15.36 3.15 -2.24
C VAL A 319 15.78 1.67 -2.21
N ASN A 320 17.01 1.38 -1.86
CA ASN A 320 17.50 0.01 -1.76
C ASN A 320 17.25 -0.58 -0.37
N GLN A 321 17.26 -1.90 -0.23
CA GLN A 321 16.94 -2.57 1.04
C GLN A 321 17.95 -2.23 2.13
N GLY A 322 19.24 -2.15 1.81
CA GLY A 322 20.28 -1.76 2.76
C GLY A 322 20.07 -0.36 3.33
N GLU A 323 19.57 0.59 2.51
CA GLU A 323 19.23 1.96 2.96
C GLU A 323 18.06 1.94 3.95
N VAL A 324 17.04 1.11 3.67
CA VAL A 324 15.87 0.97 4.56
C VAL A 324 16.26 0.37 5.89
N PHE A 325 17.08 -0.68 5.91
CA PHE A 325 17.57 -1.29 7.15
C PHE A 325 18.43 -0.32 7.95
N TYR A 326 19.31 0.41 7.30
CA TYR A 326 20.14 1.43 7.96
C TYR A 326 19.27 2.50 8.66
N ILE A 327 18.30 3.05 7.95
CA ILE A 327 17.40 4.07 8.52
C ILE A 327 16.52 3.49 9.63
N THR A 328 16.15 2.21 9.55
CA THR A 328 15.42 1.54 10.63
C THR A 328 16.24 1.50 11.93
N GLU A 329 17.50 1.16 11.84
CA GLU A 329 18.40 1.19 12.99
C GLU A 329 18.72 2.62 13.45
N ALA A 330 18.89 3.56 12.52
CA ALA A 330 19.13 4.98 12.84
C ALA A 330 17.92 5.60 13.55
N LEU A 331 16.70 5.31 13.15
CA LEU A 331 15.48 5.76 13.84
C LEU A 331 15.47 5.27 15.30
N ALA A 332 15.78 4.00 15.53
CA ALA A 332 15.83 3.44 16.87
C ALA A 332 16.96 4.05 17.71
N SER A 333 18.17 4.15 17.16
CA SER A 333 19.36 4.60 17.91
C SER A 333 19.42 6.12 18.12
N LEU A 334 18.90 6.92 17.21
CA LEU A 334 18.95 8.39 17.29
C LEU A 334 17.69 8.98 17.91
N GLU A 335 16.52 8.45 17.62
CA GLU A 335 15.24 9.01 18.07
C GLU A 335 14.57 8.20 19.19
N GLY A 336 15.08 6.99 19.49
CA GLY A 336 14.48 6.09 20.46
C GLY A 336 13.16 5.49 19.99
N LEU A 337 12.91 5.45 18.68
CA LEU A 337 11.67 4.99 18.07
C LEU A 337 11.91 3.69 17.30
N GLU A 338 11.33 2.61 17.78
CA GLU A 338 11.41 1.30 17.13
C GLU A 338 10.20 1.09 16.21
N LYS A 339 10.44 1.03 14.90
CA LYS A 339 9.42 0.83 13.85
C LYS A 339 9.84 -0.22 12.85
N GLY A 340 8.86 -0.74 12.10
CA GLY A 340 9.13 -1.77 11.09
C GLY A 340 9.80 -1.22 9.82
N PRO A 341 10.65 -2.01 9.17
CA PRO A 341 11.36 -1.57 7.96
C PRO A 341 10.42 -1.27 6.79
N ALA A 342 9.23 -1.86 6.74
CA ALA A 342 8.25 -1.56 5.69
C ALA A 342 7.80 -0.08 5.72
N GLY A 343 7.52 0.46 6.90
CA GLY A 343 7.22 1.90 7.09
C GLY A 343 8.42 2.77 6.79
N ASN A 344 9.59 2.36 7.27
CA ASN A 344 10.85 3.05 7.09
C ASN A 344 11.35 3.12 5.64
N THR A 345 10.72 2.43 4.69
CA THR A 345 10.94 2.66 3.25
C THR A 345 10.66 4.13 2.87
N ALA A 346 9.56 4.69 3.38
CA ALA A 346 9.26 6.10 3.19
C ALA A 346 10.22 7.01 3.95
N LEU A 347 10.69 6.61 5.13
CA LEU A 347 11.65 7.39 5.91
C LEU A 347 13.03 7.45 5.24
N ALA A 348 13.50 6.36 4.64
CA ALA A 348 14.76 6.35 3.88
C ALA A 348 14.68 7.32 2.69
N ALA A 349 13.57 7.31 1.96
CA ALA A 349 13.32 8.27 0.90
C ALA A 349 13.25 9.71 1.41
N ALA A 350 12.51 9.96 2.48
CA ALA A 350 12.35 11.28 3.07
C ALA A 350 13.68 11.85 3.58
N PHE A 351 14.54 11.02 4.18
CA PHE A 351 15.87 11.43 4.64
C PHE A 351 16.75 11.95 3.48
N SER A 352 16.67 11.31 2.32
CA SER A 352 17.37 11.77 1.12
C SER A 352 16.72 13.04 0.55
N ILE A 353 15.40 13.08 0.40
CA ILE A 353 14.67 14.22 -0.16
C ILE A 353 14.83 15.46 0.72
N ALA A 354 14.81 15.32 2.04
CA ALA A 354 14.98 16.44 2.97
C ALA A 354 16.29 17.21 2.73
N GLN A 355 17.35 16.54 2.24
CA GLN A 355 18.64 17.19 1.93
C GLN A 355 18.56 18.09 0.69
N GLU A 356 17.53 17.94 -0.15
CA GLU A 356 17.27 18.75 -1.34
C GLU A 356 16.35 19.94 -1.03
N MET A 357 15.54 19.84 0.02
CA MET A 357 14.54 20.83 0.44
C MET A 357 15.15 21.94 1.29
N ASP A 358 14.48 23.10 1.36
CA ASP A 358 14.92 24.19 2.22
C ASP A 358 14.74 23.86 3.72
N GLU A 359 15.62 24.38 4.58
CA GLU A 359 15.64 24.04 6.01
C GLU A 359 14.35 24.38 6.77
N ASN A 360 13.52 25.32 6.23
CA ASN A 360 12.24 25.74 6.79
C ASN A 360 11.05 24.94 6.24
N GLU A 361 11.28 24.07 5.27
CA GLU A 361 10.25 23.19 4.74
C GLU A 361 10.03 21.99 5.65
N ILE A 362 8.88 21.35 5.48
CA ILE A 362 8.43 20.22 6.30
C ILE A 362 8.18 19.02 5.38
N ILE A 363 8.86 17.92 5.67
CA ILE A 363 8.60 16.62 5.05
C ILE A 363 8.03 15.66 6.10
N VAL A 364 6.88 15.06 5.78
CA VAL A 364 6.19 14.11 6.66
C VAL A 364 6.23 12.72 6.06
N VAL A 365 6.68 11.78 6.85
CA VAL A 365 6.63 10.35 6.55
C VAL A 365 5.38 9.76 7.16
N GLN A 366 4.62 9.03 6.38
CA GLN A 366 3.60 8.17 6.90
C GLN A 366 4.25 6.87 7.38
N GLU A 367 4.49 6.76 8.70
CA GLU A 367 5.03 5.56 9.32
C GLU A 367 3.96 4.50 9.42
N THR A 368 4.02 3.50 8.53
CA THR A 368 2.86 2.67 8.24
C THR A 368 2.60 1.57 9.25
N GLU A 369 3.64 1.10 9.98
CA GLU A 369 3.45 -0.11 10.76
C GLU A 369 4.55 -0.40 11.79
N TYR A 370 4.16 -1.18 12.81
CA TYR A 370 5.02 -1.85 13.76
C TYR A 370 4.40 -3.21 14.10
N THR A 371 4.82 -4.25 13.39
CA THR A 371 4.13 -5.53 13.45
C THR A 371 5.10 -6.70 13.52
N GLY A 372 4.85 -7.60 14.47
CA GLY A 372 5.51 -8.88 14.57
C GLY A 372 7.04 -8.81 14.54
N ALA A 373 7.64 -9.70 13.77
CA ALA A 373 9.09 -9.80 13.59
C ALA A 373 9.71 -8.60 12.82
N GLY A 374 8.89 -7.74 12.26
CA GLY A 374 9.35 -6.53 11.56
C GLY A 374 9.94 -5.46 12.47
N LYS A 375 9.75 -5.56 13.79
CA LYS A 375 10.35 -4.64 14.76
C LYS A 375 11.86 -4.80 14.94
N HIS A 376 12.43 -5.91 14.52
CA HIS A 376 13.85 -6.16 14.60
C HIS A 376 14.35 -6.73 13.28
N ILE A 377 15.39 -6.11 12.72
CA ILE A 377 15.87 -6.48 11.39
C ILE A 377 16.61 -7.83 11.36
N GLN A 378 17.16 -8.28 12.47
CA GLN A 378 18.02 -9.48 12.52
C GLN A 378 17.36 -10.77 12.06
N PRO A 379 16.09 -11.08 12.39
CA PRO A 379 15.43 -12.28 11.85
C PRO A 379 15.36 -12.27 10.32
N GLN A 380 15.09 -11.13 9.71
CA GLN A 380 15.03 -10.97 8.26
C GLN A 380 16.43 -11.07 7.63
N LEU A 381 17.45 -10.49 8.25
CA LEU A 381 18.82 -10.57 7.76
C LEU A 381 19.40 -11.99 7.89
N SER A 382 19.10 -12.70 8.98
CA SER A 382 19.50 -14.10 9.15
C SER A 382 18.84 -14.96 8.08
N PHE A 383 17.54 -14.81 7.89
CA PHE A 383 16.81 -15.50 6.84
C PHE A 383 17.34 -15.18 5.43
N ALA A 384 17.73 -13.92 5.17
CA ALA A 384 18.34 -13.54 3.90
C ALA A 384 19.67 -14.24 3.67
N ARG A 385 20.56 -14.28 4.69
CA ARG A 385 21.85 -15.02 4.60
C ARG A 385 21.65 -16.52 4.34
N ASP A 386 20.70 -17.14 5.06
CA ASP A 386 20.36 -18.55 4.89
C ASP A 386 19.83 -18.87 3.49
N ASN A 387 19.31 -17.86 2.78
CA ASN A 387 18.87 -17.94 1.39
C ASN A 387 19.92 -17.45 0.38
N GLY A 388 21.18 -17.30 0.79
CA GLY A 388 22.30 -17.00 -0.10
C GLY A 388 22.45 -15.53 -0.48
N ILE A 389 21.82 -14.60 0.27
CA ILE A 389 21.98 -13.17 0.04
C ILE A 389 23.26 -12.67 0.71
N ASP A 390 24.12 -12.02 -0.08
CA ASP A 390 25.32 -11.33 0.43
C ASP A 390 24.93 -10.05 1.17
N ILE A 391 25.31 -9.97 2.45
CA ILE A 391 25.02 -8.81 3.30
C ILE A 391 26.30 -8.15 3.73
N ARG A 392 26.54 -6.94 3.26
CA ARG A 392 27.79 -6.20 3.50
C ARG A 392 27.56 -4.69 3.60
N PHE A 393 28.59 -3.96 4.04
CA PHE A 393 28.66 -2.51 3.96
C PHE A 393 29.25 -2.08 2.63
N GLY A 394 28.85 -0.89 2.13
CA GLY A 394 29.32 -0.32 0.87
C GLY A 394 28.40 0.78 0.35
N ASN A 395 28.40 0.96 -0.98
CA ASN A 395 27.47 1.85 -1.64
C ASN A 395 26.16 1.09 -1.96
N PRO A 396 25.01 1.47 -1.37
CA PRO A 396 23.73 0.81 -1.61
C PRO A 396 23.29 0.81 -3.09
N GLN A 397 23.79 1.75 -3.90
CA GLN A 397 23.46 1.81 -5.32
C GLN A 397 24.04 0.63 -6.13
N ASP A 398 25.00 -0.10 -5.54
CA ASP A 398 25.56 -1.33 -6.11
C ASP A 398 24.76 -2.59 -5.72
N GLU A 399 23.69 -2.44 -4.93
CA GLU A 399 22.82 -3.54 -4.50
C GLU A 399 22.15 -4.23 -5.69
N ILE A 400 22.22 -5.54 -5.71
CA ILE A 400 21.58 -6.37 -6.72
C ILE A 400 20.42 -7.13 -6.06
N PRO A 401 19.18 -6.82 -6.41
CA PRO A 401 18.00 -7.49 -5.88
C PRO A 401 18.04 -9.01 -6.10
N GLY A 402 17.87 -9.77 -5.02
CA GLY A 402 17.94 -11.22 -5.03
C GLY A 402 19.36 -11.80 -4.84
N GLU A 403 20.38 -10.96 -4.80
CA GLU A 403 21.79 -11.38 -4.64
C GLU A 403 22.47 -10.71 -3.43
N SER A 404 22.20 -9.41 -3.22
CA SER A 404 22.86 -8.67 -2.14
C SER A 404 21.93 -7.68 -1.43
N ILE A 405 22.29 -7.37 -0.16
CA ILE A 405 21.78 -6.24 0.63
C ILE A 405 23.00 -5.45 1.08
N ILE A 406 23.09 -4.18 0.67
CA ILE A 406 24.27 -3.34 0.93
C ILE A 406 23.90 -2.21 1.86
N PHE A 407 24.36 -2.30 3.12
CA PHE A 407 24.22 -1.21 4.09
C PHE A 407 25.14 -0.05 3.70
N PRO A 408 24.65 1.19 3.75
CA PRO A 408 25.53 2.34 3.49
C PRO A 408 26.65 2.42 4.53
N GLU A 409 27.90 2.56 4.08
CA GLU A 409 29.06 2.83 4.95
C GLU A 409 28.96 4.20 5.63
N HIS A 410 28.27 5.14 4.96
CA HIS A 410 28.04 6.48 5.48
C HIS A 410 26.63 6.95 5.10
N PRO A 411 25.89 7.69 5.94
CA PRO A 411 24.52 8.11 5.67
C PRO A 411 24.36 9.01 4.43
N SER A 412 25.42 9.66 3.95
CA SER A 412 25.40 10.41 2.68
C SER A 412 25.18 9.53 1.43
N LEU A 413 25.33 8.22 1.56
CA LEU A 413 25.09 7.26 0.48
C LEU A 413 23.62 6.86 0.34
N ILE A 414 22.76 7.27 1.28
CA ILE A 414 21.31 7.05 1.17
C ILE A 414 20.75 7.96 0.09
N LYS A 415 20.14 7.36 -0.94
CA LYS A 415 19.64 8.07 -2.12
C LYS A 415 18.23 7.63 -2.50
N ALA A 416 17.31 8.56 -2.52
CA ALA A 416 16.03 8.38 -3.20
C ALA A 416 16.23 8.60 -4.70
N VAL A 417 16.05 7.54 -5.48
CA VAL A 417 16.25 7.59 -6.93
C VAL A 417 14.89 7.78 -7.61
N ASP A 418 14.78 8.84 -8.40
CA ASP A 418 13.56 9.13 -9.16
C ASP A 418 13.27 8.05 -10.20
N PHE A 419 12.02 7.66 -10.25
CA PHE A 419 11.51 6.82 -11.31
C PHE A 419 10.83 7.67 -12.39
N ASP A 420 11.00 7.29 -13.65
CA ASP A 420 10.40 7.98 -14.80
C ASP A 420 8.86 7.84 -14.74
N MET A 421 8.19 8.92 -14.37
CA MET A 421 6.74 8.98 -14.25
C MET A 421 6.03 8.76 -15.59
N ASP A 422 6.62 9.21 -16.70
CA ASP A 422 6.00 9.03 -18.02
C ASP A 422 6.08 7.57 -18.47
N LYS A 423 7.14 6.87 -18.10
CA LYS A 423 7.25 5.43 -18.31
C LYS A 423 6.17 4.67 -17.53
N LEU A 424 5.90 5.03 -16.28
CA LEU A 424 4.81 4.46 -15.49
C LEU A 424 3.44 4.71 -16.13
N ARG A 425 3.18 5.95 -16.52
CA ARG A 425 1.93 6.37 -17.16
C ARG A 425 1.66 5.61 -18.44
N LYS A 426 2.66 5.57 -19.33
CA LYS A 426 2.59 4.80 -20.59
C LYS A 426 2.40 3.31 -20.35
N SER A 427 3.05 2.74 -19.34
CA SER A 427 2.88 1.34 -18.97
C SER A 427 1.44 1.03 -18.51
N LEU A 428 0.83 1.90 -17.70
CA LEU A 428 -0.56 1.74 -17.28
C LEU A 428 -1.51 1.80 -18.49
N ILE A 429 -1.34 2.78 -19.39
CA ILE A 429 -2.14 2.90 -20.61
C ILE A 429 -2.02 1.63 -21.46
N LYS A 430 -0.80 1.17 -21.70
CA LYS A 430 -0.54 -0.07 -22.45
C LYS A 430 -1.25 -1.27 -21.85
N ASN A 431 -1.16 -1.44 -20.54
CA ASN A 431 -1.76 -2.57 -19.87
C ASN A 431 -3.30 -2.48 -19.81
N ALA A 432 -3.85 -1.26 -19.73
CA ALA A 432 -5.29 -1.04 -19.83
C ALA A 432 -5.83 -1.50 -21.20
N ILE A 433 -5.16 -1.10 -22.28
CA ILE A 433 -5.54 -1.51 -23.64
C ILE A 433 -5.39 -3.03 -23.85
N ALA A 434 -4.33 -3.61 -23.31
CA ALA A 434 -4.10 -5.06 -23.43
C ALA A 434 -5.20 -5.92 -22.79
N GLN A 435 -5.97 -5.38 -21.83
CA GLN A 435 -7.14 -6.07 -21.29
C GLN A 435 -8.33 -6.11 -22.27
N PHE A 436 -8.33 -5.26 -23.29
CA PHE A 436 -9.42 -5.08 -24.24
C PHE A 436 -8.90 -4.95 -25.68
N PRO A 437 -8.29 -6.01 -26.24
CA PRO A 437 -7.51 -5.94 -27.49
C PRO A 437 -8.29 -5.51 -28.73
N ASP A 438 -9.61 -5.74 -28.76
CA ASP A 438 -10.47 -5.48 -29.93
C ASP A 438 -11.34 -4.22 -29.80
N VAL A 439 -10.99 -3.33 -28.86
CA VAL A 439 -11.84 -2.21 -28.48
C VAL A 439 -11.49 -0.93 -29.21
N VAL A 440 -12.52 -0.25 -29.72
CA VAL A 440 -12.43 1.14 -30.13
C VAL A 440 -12.47 2.05 -28.92
N ILE A 441 -11.39 2.77 -28.66
CA ILE A 441 -11.26 3.68 -27.53
C ILE A 441 -12.15 4.91 -27.75
N SER A 442 -13.10 5.12 -26.85
CA SER A 442 -14.01 6.27 -26.87
C SER A 442 -13.38 7.50 -26.20
N ASP A 443 -13.99 8.67 -26.37
CA ASP A 443 -13.56 9.89 -25.68
C ASP A 443 -13.67 9.75 -24.16
N SER A 444 -14.68 9.04 -23.65
CA SER A 444 -14.80 8.75 -22.21
C SER A 444 -13.69 7.84 -21.69
N ASP A 445 -13.21 6.89 -22.50
CA ASP A 445 -12.06 6.05 -22.15
C ASP A 445 -10.77 6.87 -22.10
N LEU A 446 -10.58 7.81 -23.05
CA LEU A 446 -9.43 8.74 -23.06
C LEU A 446 -9.42 9.64 -21.83
N GLU A 447 -10.57 10.23 -21.47
CA GLU A 447 -10.70 11.05 -20.26
C GLU A 447 -10.43 10.24 -18.99
N PHE A 448 -10.92 9.01 -18.94
CA PHE A 448 -10.64 8.11 -17.82
C PHE A 448 -9.15 7.83 -17.70
N LEU A 449 -8.47 7.45 -18.77
CA LEU A 449 -7.04 7.17 -18.76
C LEU A 449 -6.21 8.42 -18.42
N ALA A 450 -6.61 9.59 -18.89
CA ALA A 450 -5.97 10.86 -18.54
C ALA A 450 -6.06 11.13 -17.01
N LYS A 451 -7.23 10.89 -16.40
CA LYS A 451 -7.42 10.97 -14.95
C LYS A 451 -6.59 9.93 -14.21
N GLU A 452 -6.61 8.67 -14.67
CA GLU A 452 -5.85 7.56 -14.04
C GLU A 452 -4.34 7.79 -14.03
N THR A 453 -3.83 8.52 -15.03
CA THR A 453 -2.41 8.80 -15.19
C THR A 453 -1.99 10.20 -14.73
N LYS A 454 -2.94 11.03 -14.24
CA LYS A 454 -2.71 12.45 -13.88
C LYS A 454 -2.04 13.21 -15.04
N THR A 455 -2.60 13.06 -16.26
CA THR A 455 -2.11 13.68 -17.50
C THR A 455 -3.23 14.29 -18.30
N SER A 456 -2.90 14.82 -19.51
CA SER A 456 -3.89 15.30 -20.47
C SER A 456 -4.35 14.18 -21.42
N VAL A 457 -5.48 14.41 -22.09
CA VAL A 457 -6.00 13.52 -23.15
C VAL A 457 -5.01 13.43 -24.31
N GLU A 458 -4.29 14.53 -24.63
CA GLU A 458 -3.26 14.58 -25.66
C GLU A 458 -2.09 13.64 -25.35
N PHE A 459 -1.67 13.58 -24.09
CA PHE A 459 -0.64 12.62 -23.65
C PHE A 459 -1.10 11.18 -23.86
N VAL A 460 -2.36 10.88 -23.49
CA VAL A 460 -2.93 9.53 -23.70
C VAL A 460 -2.98 9.16 -25.17
N LYS A 461 -3.45 10.07 -26.03
CA LYS A 461 -3.47 9.86 -27.51
C LYS A 461 -2.06 9.59 -28.06
N SER A 462 -1.08 10.40 -27.67
CA SER A 462 0.31 10.20 -28.07
C SER A 462 0.89 8.86 -27.61
N ALA A 463 0.53 8.42 -26.40
CA ALA A 463 0.95 7.11 -25.87
C ALA A 463 0.33 5.95 -26.67
N LEU A 464 -0.96 6.06 -27.06
CA LEU A 464 -1.67 5.07 -27.88
C LEU A 464 -1.07 4.97 -29.30
N ASP A 465 -0.77 6.10 -29.93
CA ASP A 465 -0.11 6.12 -31.25
C ASP A 465 1.25 5.40 -31.22
N GLY A 466 1.96 5.52 -30.12
CA GLY A 466 3.22 4.80 -29.90
C GLY A 466 3.04 3.28 -29.75
N ILE A 467 1.92 2.83 -29.16
CA ILE A 467 1.60 1.40 -28.99
C ILE A 467 1.20 0.77 -30.33
N ASN A 468 0.43 1.47 -31.15
CA ASN A 468 -0.05 0.96 -32.45
C ASN A 468 1.06 0.91 -33.54
N LYS A 469 2.25 1.46 -33.26
CA LYS A 469 3.41 1.45 -34.15
C LYS A 469 4.43 0.34 -33.83
N ILE A 470 4.18 -0.46 -32.81
CA ILE A 470 4.98 -1.62 -32.42
C ILE A 470 4.24 -2.91 -32.79
#